data_4f081ba90f38ec2fd5a25cce6bd76d22
#
_entry.id   4f081ba90f38ec2fd5a25cce6bd76d22
#
_cell.length_a   1.000
_cell.length_b   1.000
_cell.length_c   1.000
_cell.angle_alpha   90.00
_cell.angle_beta   90.00
_cell.angle_gamma   90.00
#
_symmetry.space_group_name_H-M   'P 1'
#
loop_
_entity.id
_entity.type
_entity.pdbx_description
1 polymer ?
#
loop_
_entity_poly.entity_id
_entity_poly.type
_entity_poly.pdbx_seq_one_letter_code
_entity_poly.pdbx_strand_id
1 'polypeptide(L)'
;ELKEGYISWGFESQEFPNRLRNWSKTNPKINEDDNFFISRVKPKVRFRNPDTQVRTNITAENDKRLIAWLPWNVPSKNALPDGVFDSEVFSMWPYVTHWGDWNCGLGRIPAALLDVAHKNGVPVSSVAGIPNDNLSGGWKSALETLSKVDANMAAAYMNYFGYDGFGYNSEYYETFTRGRITKAIKDFHVNLNRAMKPLNPIFENIWYDGTHENGSILFDRGLIDSNKNIFGEAGSEAASLFFNYNWNRTWLLKNSVEKAK
;
A
#
# COMPACT_ATOMS: atom_id res chain seq x y z
N GLU A 1 5.74 -24.86 10.70
CA GLU A 1 4.32 -24.47 10.80
C GLU A 1 4.23 -22.96 10.94
N LEU A 2 3.49 -22.30 10.05
CA LEU A 2 3.15 -20.90 10.18
C LEU A 2 2.18 -20.75 11.36
N LYS A 3 2.44 -19.81 12.22
CA LYS A 3 1.62 -19.61 13.42
C LYS A 3 0.22 -19.12 13.03
N GLU A 4 -0.78 -19.61 13.74
CA GLU A 4 -2.15 -19.13 13.63
C GLU A 4 -2.21 -17.60 13.81
N GLY A 5 -2.94 -16.89 12.95
CA GLY A 5 -3.01 -15.43 12.96
C GLY A 5 -1.95 -14.68 12.16
N TYR A 6 -1.13 -15.36 11.41
CA TYR A 6 -0.07 -14.78 10.58
C TYR A 6 -0.60 -13.82 9.49
N ILE A 7 -1.82 -14.07 9.06
CA ILE A 7 -2.54 -13.25 8.09
C ILE A 7 -3.88 -12.88 8.73
N SER A 8 -3.86 -12.00 9.73
CA SER A 8 -5.09 -11.50 10.33
C SER A 8 -5.27 -10.02 9.99
N TRP A 9 -6.46 -9.71 9.54
CA TRP A 9 -6.85 -8.34 9.24
C TRP A 9 -6.72 -7.45 10.49
N GLY A 10 -5.91 -6.41 10.41
CA GLY A 10 -5.71 -5.42 11.45
C GLY A 10 -4.61 -5.73 12.46
N PHE A 11 -4.44 -6.96 12.89
CA PHE A 11 -3.48 -7.28 13.96
C PHE A 11 -2.03 -7.16 13.49
N GLU A 12 -1.70 -7.78 12.39
CA GLU A 12 -0.36 -7.71 11.80
C GLU A 12 -0.01 -6.30 11.30
N SER A 13 -1.00 -5.53 10.88
CA SER A 13 -0.81 -4.15 10.48
C SER A 13 -0.36 -3.24 11.63
N GLN A 14 -0.79 -3.52 12.87
CA GLN A 14 -0.33 -2.77 14.05
C GLN A 14 1.10 -3.15 14.46
N GLU A 15 1.51 -4.38 14.24
CA GLU A 15 2.84 -4.88 14.58
C GLU A 15 3.92 -4.44 13.57
N PHE A 16 3.53 -4.14 12.35
CA PHE A 16 4.47 -3.82 11.30
C PHE A 16 5.45 -2.68 11.62
N PRO A 17 5.08 -1.56 12.27
CA PRO A 17 6.04 -0.51 12.58
C PRO A 17 7.14 -0.95 13.55
N ASN A 18 6.82 -1.83 14.48
CA ASN A 18 7.82 -2.42 15.38
C ASN A 18 8.74 -3.38 14.64
N ARG A 19 8.20 -4.19 13.75
CA ARG A 19 8.99 -5.07 12.89
C ARG A 19 9.94 -4.28 12.00
N LEU A 20 9.46 -3.24 11.36
CA LEU A 20 10.26 -2.34 10.54
C LEU A 20 11.37 -1.65 11.34
N ARG A 21 11.07 -1.14 12.52
CA ARG A 21 12.03 -0.48 13.41
C ARG A 21 13.14 -1.44 13.89
N ASN A 22 12.80 -2.70 14.13
CA ASN A 22 13.70 -3.70 14.67
C ASN A 22 14.46 -4.47 13.58
N TRP A 23 14.11 -4.28 12.31
CA TRP A 23 14.78 -4.95 11.21
C TRP A 23 16.22 -4.45 11.03
N SER A 24 17.09 -5.34 10.62
CA SER A 24 18.50 -5.03 10.38
C SER A 24 18.92 -5.49 8.99
N LYS A 25 19.54 -4.58 8.25
CA LYS A 25 20.09 -4.88 6.92
C LYS A 25 21.23 -5.90 6.97
N THR A 26 22.00 -5.95 8.05
CA THR A 26 23.12 -6.87 8.24
C THR A 26 22.67 -8.24 8.75
N ASN A 27 21.54 -8.30 9.44
CA ASN A 27 20.90 -9.52 9.87
C ASN A 27 19.39 -9.43 9.58
N PRO A 28 18.99 -9.60 8.32
CA PRO A 28 17.61 -9.36 7.90
C PRO A 28 16.61 -10.38 8.42
N LYS A 29 17.05 -11.53 8.91
CA LYS A 29 16.14 -12.55 9.44
C LYS A 29 15.53 -12.08 10.75
N ILE A 30 14.25 -11.74 10.69
CA ILE A 30 13.45 -11.42 11.87
C ILE A 30 12.90 -12.70 12.50
N ASN A 31 12.51 -13.65 11.65
CA ASN A 31 12.12 -15.00 12.05
C ASN A 31 12.37 -16.00 10.90
N GLU A 32 12.26 -17.28 11.18
CA GLU A 32 12.53 -18.35 10.22
C GLU A 32 11.54 -18.38 9.04
N ASP A 33 10.35 -17.83 9.25
CA ASP A 33 9.25 -17.81 8.26
C ASP A 33 9.38 -16.69 7.23
N ASP A 34 10.31 -15.75 7.39
CA ASP A 34 10.44 -14.60 6.50
C ASP A 34 10.67 -14.98 5.04
N ASN A 35 11.23 -16.16 4.80
CA ASN A 35 11.43 -16.67 3.44
C ASN A 35 10.14 -16.86 2.64
N PHE A 36 9.00 -17.08 3.31
CA PHE A 36 7.68 -17.16 2.67
C PHE A 36 7.19 -15.79 2.16
N PHE A 37 7.81 -14.73 2.61
CA PHE A 37 7.36 -13.34 2.35
C PHE A 37 8.38 -12.53 1.55
N ILE A 38 9.49 -13.12 1.13
CA ILE A 38 10.54 -12.45 0.37
C ILE A 38 10.38 -12.76 -1.11
N SER A 39 9.95 -11.77 -1.89
CA SER A 39 9.95 -11.89 -3.35
C SER A 39 11.38 -11.90 -3.90
N ARG A 40 11.64 -12.79 -4.81
CA ARG A 40 12.91 -12.90 -5.54
C ARG A 40 12.80 -12.47 -6.99
N VAL A 41 11.64 -12.01 -7.39
CA VAL A 41 11.34 -11.56 -8.74
C VAL A 41 11.11 -10.06 -8.72
N LYS A 42 11.83 -9.32 -9.54
CA LYS A 42 11.56 -7.89 -9.75
C LYS A 42 10.43 -7.73 -10.75
N PRO A 43 9.61 -6.65 -10.64
CA PRO A 43 8.56 -6.39 -11.62
C PRO A 43 9.12 -6.32 -13.03
N LYS A 44 8.57 -7.11 -13.92
CA LYS A 44 8.91 -7.01 -15.34
C LYS A 44 8.38 -5.72 -15.92
N VAL A 45 9.09 -5.18 -16.89
CA VAL A 45 8.54 -4.14 -17.75
C VAL A 45 7.30 -4.71 -18.44
N ARG A 46 6.18 -4.06 -18.26
CA ARG A 46 4.91 -4.48 -18.80
C ARG A 46 4.98 -4.51 -20.34
N PHE A 47 4.43 -5.54 -20.95
CA PHE A 47 4.32 -5.60 -22.40
C PHE A 47 3.49 -4.41 -22.89
N ARG A 48 4.12 -3.54 -23.66
CA ARG A 48 3.48 -2.38 -24.29
C ARG A 48 3.21 -2.60 -25.76
N ASN A 49 3.59 -3.76 -26.29
CA ASN A 49 3.36 -4.11 -27.68
C ASN A 49 1.91 -4.55 -27.86
N PRO A 50 1.08 -3.78 -28.59
CA PRO A 50 -0.32 -4.13 -28.83
C PRO A 50 -0.48 -5.48 -29.54
N ASP A 51 0.50 -5.91 -30.33
CA ASP A 51 0.46 -7.17 -31.07
C ASP A 51 0.55 -8.41 -30.18
N THR A 52 0.99 -8.23 -28.94
CA THR A 52 1.10 -9.33 -27.94
C THR A 52 -0.01 -9.31 -26.91
N GLN A 53 -0.94 -8.35 -26.99
CA GLN A 53 -2.06 -8.25 -26.08
C GLN A 53 -3.29 -8.96 -26.66
N VAL A 54 -4.04 -9.63 -25.81
CA VAL A 54 -5.29 -10.35 -26.17
C VAL A 54 -6.35 -9.39 -26.75
N ARG A 55 -6.21 -8.08 -26.51
CA ARG A 55 -7.05 -7.02 -27.08
C ARG A 55 -6.19 -5.93 -27.68
N THR A 56 -6.11 -5.95 -28.99
CA THR A 56 -5.36 -4.96 -29.79
C THR A 56 -5.98 -3.56 -29.78
N ASN A 57 -7.24 -3.43 -29.40
CA ASN A 57 -7.94 -2.15 -29.30
C ASN A 57 -7.84 -1.49 -27.92
N ILE A 58 -7.22 -2.13 -26.95
CA ILE A 58 -6.80 -1.45 -25.76
C ILE A 58 -5.43 -0.86 -26.07
N THR A 59 -5.42 0.32 -26.64
CA THR A 59 -4.24 1.15 -26.62
C THR A 59 -3.81 1.25 -25.17
N ALA A 60 -2.60 0.84 -24.89
CA ALA A 60 -1.99 1.07 -23.59
C ALA A 60 -1.79 2.58 -23.46
N GLU A 61 -2.86 3.30 -23.15
CA GLU A 61 -2.74 4.67 -22.67
C GLU A 61 -1.99 4.57 -21.36
N ASN A 62 -0.73 4.92 -21.41
CA ASN A 62 0.23 4.73 -20.32
C ASN A 62 -0.13 5.50 -19.05
N ASP A 63 -1.12 6.35 -19.12
CA ASP A 63 -1.64 7.21 -18.07
C ASP A 63 -2.86 6.62 -17.34
N LYS A 64 -3.50 5.59 -17.90
CA LYS A 64 -4.64 4.94 -17.23
C LYS A 64 -4.19 3.76 -16.42
N ARG A 65 -4.56 3.79 -15.16
CA ARG A 65 -4.21 2.77 -14.18
C ARG A 65 -5.48 2.07 -13.68
N LEU A 66 -5.43 0.75 -13.61
CA LEU A 66 -6.41 -0.07 -12.91
C LEU A 66 -5.73 -0.72 -11.72
N ILE A 67 -6.01 -0.23 -10.54
CA ILE A 67 -5.51 -0.79 -9.31
C ILE A 67 -6.53 -1.81 -8.80
N ALA A 68 -6.12 -3.06 -8.70
CA ALA A 68 -6.89 -4.09 -8.04
C ALA A 68 -6.57 -4.06 -6.55
N TRP A 69 -7.49 -3.55 -5.74
CA TRP A 69 -7.37 -3.54 -4.29
C TRP A 69 -8.24 -4.65 -3.72
N LEU A 70 -7.68 -5.82 -3.63
CA LEU A 70 -8.42 -7.03 -3.30
C LEU A 70 -7.94 -7.62 -1.98
N PRO A 71 -8.86 -8.03 -1.10
CA PRO A 71 -8.50 -8.85 0.03
C PRO A 71 -8.03 -10.20 -0.52
N TRP A 72 -6.86 -10.61 -0.09
CA TRP A 72 -6.47 -11.99 -0.19
C TRP A 72 -7.32 -12.76 0.81
N ASN A 73 -8.32 -13.45 0.31
CA ASN A 73 -9.31 -14.08 1.15
C ASN A 73 -8.75 -15.36 1.78
N VAL A 74 -8.03 -15.17 2.87
CA VAL A 74 -7.60 -16.28 3.69
C VAL A 74 -8.66 -16.50 4.76
N PRO A 75 -9.26 -17.69 4.85
CA PRO A 75 -10.05 -18.05 6.00
C PRO A 75 -9.21 -17.80 7.26
N SER A 76 -9.74 -17.05 8.17
CA SER A 76 -9.07 -16.38 9.28
C SER A 76 -8.31 -17.27 10.27
N LYS A 77 -8.14 -18.54 9.97
CA LYS A 77 -7.51 -19.50 10.88
C LYS A 77 -6.38 -20.33 10.30
N ASN A 78 -6.17 -20.27 8.99
CA ASN A 78 -5.13 -21.05 8.36
C ASN A 78 -4.07 -20.12 7.77
N ALA A 79 -2.89 -20.25 8.25
CA ALA A 79 -1.77 -19.37 7.92
C ALA A 79 -1.21 -19.58 6.52
N LEU A 80 -1.59 -20.63 5.84
CA LEU A 80 -1.26 -20.81 4.44
C LEU A 80 -2.42 -20.37 3.57
N PRO A 81 -2.15 -19.69 2.47
CA PRO A 81 -3.17 -19.24 1.56
C PRO A 81 -3.85 -20.47 0.94
N ASP A 82 -4.93 -20.92 1.56
CA ASP A 82 -5.83 -21.89 0.91
C ASP A 82 -6.22 -21.35 -0.47
N GLY A 83 -6.40 -20.06 -0.59
CA GLY A 83 -6.75 -19.38 -1.83
C GLY A 83 -5.73 -19.46 -2.96
N VAL A 84 -4.46 -19.73 -2.70
CA VAL A 84 -3.48 -19.89 -3.80
C VAL A 84 -3.78 -21.17 -4.60
N PHE A 85 -4.30 -22.17 -3.93
CA PHE A 85 -4.47 -23.48 -4.53
C PHE A 85 -5.93 -23.94 -4.66
N ASP A 86 -6.82 -23.42 -3.83
CA ASP A 86 -8.16 -23.99 -3.71
C ASP A 86 -9.28 -23.16 -4.33
N SER A 87 -9.22 -21.85 -4.38
CA SER A 87 -10.41 -21.07 -4.77
C SER A 87 -10.18 -19.84 -5.62
N GLU A 88 -9.00 -19.27 -5.66
CA GLU A 88 -8.84 -17.98 -6.31
C GLU A 88 -7.63 -17.95 -7.24
N VAL A 89 -7.84 -18.41 -8.46
CA VAL A 89 -6.89 -18.16 -9.54
C VAL A 89 -7.17 -16.76 -10.11
N PHE A 90 -6.36 -15.80 -9.74
CA PHE A 90 -6.44 -14.49 -10.37
C PHE A 90 -5.83 -14.55 -11.77
N SER A 91 -6.68 -14.40 -12.78
CA SER A 91 -6.31 -14.44 -14.21
C SER A 91 -6.27 -13.07 -14.89
N MET A 92 -6.61 -12.01 -14.17
CA MET A 92 -6.78 -10.66 -14.73
C MET A 92 -5.51 -9.81 -14.73
N TRP A 93 -4.35 -10.41 -14.52
CA TRP A 93 -3.06 -9.72 -14.52
C TRP A 93 -2.83 -8.78 -15.71
N PRO A 94 -3.21 -9.13 -16.97
CA PRO A 94 -3.02 -8.24 -18.11
C PRO A 94 -3.78 -6.91 -18.02
N TYR A 95 -4.84 -6.87 -17.22
CA TYR A 95 -5.70 -5.68 -17.08
C TYR A 95 -5.34 -4.84 -15.86
N VAL A 96 -4.64 -5.39 -14.89
CA VAL A 96 -4.28 -4.72 -13.65
C VAL A 96 -2.92 -4.06 -13.78
N THR A 97 -2.82 -2.82 -13.36
CA THR A 97 -1.56 -2.05 -13.38
C THR A 97 -0.89 -2.00 -12.02
N HIS A 98 -1.60 -2.33 -10.96
CA HIS A 98 -1.12 -2.35 -9.59
C HIS A 98 -2.01 -3.24 -8.73
N TRP A 99 -1.42 -3.99 -7.82
CA TRP A 99 -2.14 -4.80 -6.84
C TRP A 99 -1.97 -4.23 -5.45
N GLY A 100 -3.07 -4.00 -4.74
CA GLY A 100 -3.07 -3.67 -3.32
C GLY A 100 -3.56 -4.88 -2.52
N ASP A 101 -2.74 -5.38 -1.63
CA ASP A 101 -3.10 -6.50 -0.78
C ASP A 101 -3.75 -5.99 0.50
N TRP A 102 -5.07 -6.12 0.57
CA TRP A 102 -5.88 -5.56 1.64
C TRP A 102 -5.71 -6.26 3.00
N ASN A 103 -5.37 -7.54 3.00
CA ASN A 103 -5.38 -8.35 4.21
C ASN A 103 -4.00 -8.62 4.80
N CYS A 104 -2.95 -8.37 4.05
CA CYS A 104 -1.62 -8.68 4.50
C CYS A 104 -0.91 -7.44 4.99
N GLY A 105 -0.58 -7.43 6.25
CA GLY A 105 0.32 -6.44 6.83
C GLY A 105 1.67 -6.44 6.12
N LEU A 106 2.38 -5.34 6.25
CA LEU A 106 3.69 -5.19 5.65
C LEU A 106 4.67 -6.27 6.16
N GLY A 107 5.36 -6.94 5.25
CA GLY A 107 6.21 -8.07 5.57
C GLY A 107 5.45 -9.40 5.65
N ARG A 108 4.18 -9.44 5.24
CA ARG A 108 3.34 -10.64 5.30
C ARG A 108 2.60 -10.94 3.99
N ILE A 109 2.94 -10.26 2.91
CA ILE A 109 2.45 -10.65 1.59
C ILE A 109 3.20 -11.91 1.16
N PRO A 110 2.50 -13.00 0.83
CA PRO A 110 3.17 -14.23 0.39
C PRO A 110 4.06 -13.98 -0.83
N ALA A 111 5.28 -14.51 -0.79
CA ALA A 111 6.23 -14.37 -1.89
C ALA A 111 5.66 -14.91 -3.22
N ALA A 112 4.84 -15.96 -3.16
CA ALA A 112 4.18 -16.50 -4.34
C ALA A 112 3.28 -15.49 -5.04
N LEU A 113 2.55 -14.65 -4.28
CA LEU A 113 1.74 -13.58 -4.83
C LEU A 113 2.60 -12.46 -5.43
N LEU A 114 3.61 -12.01 -4.69
CA LEU A 114 4.57 -11.02 -5.19
C LEU A 114 5.23 -11.48 -6.48
N ASP A 115 5.71 -12.72 -6.50
CA ASP A 115 6.42 -13.27 -7.65
C ASP A 115 5.53 -13.40 -8.89
N VAL A 116 4.28 -13.84 -8.73
CA VAL A 116 3.36 -13.97 -9.88
C VAL A 116 2.95 -12.59 -10.40
N ALA A 117 2.67 -11.64 -9.51
CA ALA A 117 2.36 -10.27 -9.91
C ALA A 117 3.55 -9.63 -10.66
N HIS A 118 4.74 -9.73 -10.12
CA HIS A 118 5.97 -9.21 -10.73
C HIS A 118 6.27 -9.85 -12.09
N LYS A 119 6.06 -11.15 -12.24
CA LYS A 119 6.19 -11.86 -13.54
C LYS A 119 5.21 -11.32 -14.59
N ASN A 120 4.07 -10.80 -14.16
CA ASN A 120 3.09 -10.15 -15.02
C ASN A 120 3.29 -8.63 -15.14
N GLY A 121 4.35 -8.07 -14.56
CA GLY A 121 4.65 -6.65 -14.60
C GLY A 121 3.69 -5.81 -13.74
N VAL A 122 3.12 -6.40 -12.70
CA VAL A 122 2.19 -5.75 -11.77
C VAL A 122 2.90 -5.48 -10.44
N PRO A 123 3.10 -4.19 -10.09
CA PRO A 123 3.56 -3.80 -8.77
C PRO A 123 2.58 -4.19 -7.66
N VAL A 124 3.11 -4.45 -6.47
CA VAL A 124 2.31 -4.88 -5.31
C VAL A 124 2.55 -3.96 -4.11
N SER A 125 1.46 -3.44 -3.56
CA SER A 125 1.46 -2.67 -2.31
C SER A 125 0.84 -3.47 -1.17
N SER A 126 1.44 -3.38 0.00
CA SER A 126 0.80 -3.78 1.25
C SER A 126 -0.17 -2.71 1.71
N VAL A 127 -1.23 -3.09 2.42
CA VAL A 127 -2.26 -2.16 2.92
C VAL A 127 -2.44 -2.31 4.42
N ALA A 128 -2.32 -1.19 5.14
CA ALA A 128 -2.70 -1.09 6.54
C ALA A 128 -4.19 -0.73 6.66
N GLY A 129 -4.99 -1.66 7.16
CA GLY A 129 -6.42 -1.44 7.40
C GLY A 129 -6.65 -0.76 8.75
N ILE A 130 -6.70 0.58 8.79
CA ILE A 130 -6.97 1.34 10.00
C ILE A 130 -8.48 1.53 10.11
N PRO A 131 -9.11 1.04 11.18
CA PRO A 131 -10.57 1.07 11.32
C PRO A 131 -11.11 2.49 11.53
N ASN A 132 -12.38 2.67 11.21
CA ASN A 132 -13.12 3.91 11.45
C ASN A 132 -13.39 4.09 12.96
N ASP A 133 -12.44 4.67 13.66
CA ASP A 133 -12.49 4.93 15.09
C ASP A 133 -11.58 6.09 15.47
N ASN A 134 -11.64 6.52 16.71
CA ASN A 134 -10.64 7.40 17.28
C ASN A 134 -9.27 6.72 17.26
N LEU A 135 -8.27 7.45 16.79
CA LEU A 135 -6.90 6.94 16.81
C LEU A 135 -6.43 6.78 18.26
N SER A 136 -6.52 5.57 18.75
CA SER A 136 -6.22 5.22 20.13
C SER A 136 -5.49 3.87 20.21
N GLY A 137 -5.04 3.50 21.39
CA GLY A 137 -4.48 2.18 21.68
C GLY A 137 -3.37 1.76 20.72
N GLY A 138 -3.50 0.56 20.17
CA GLY A 138 -2.50 -0.06 19.31
C GLY A 138 -2.22 0.71 18.01
N TRP A 139 -3.25 1.25 17.37
CA TRP A 139 -3.07 2.03 16.12
C TRP A 139 -2.38 3.35 16.35
N LYS A 140 -2.69 4.06 17.45
CA LYS A 140 -1.97 5.28 17.81
C LYS A 140 -0.48 5.00 17.98
N SER A 141 -0.14 4.00 18.79
CA SER A 141 1.25 3.59 19.02
C SER A 141 1.94 3.15 17.73
N ALA A 142 1.24 2.38 16.88
CA ALA A 142 1.76 1.93 15.60
C ALA A 142 2.13 3.10 14.67
N LEU A 143 1.23 4.04 14.46
CA LEU A 143 1.47 5.18 13.59
C LEU A 143 2.50 6.17 14.17
N GLU A 144 2.52 6.38 15.49
CA GLU A 144 3.57 7.15 16.15
C GLU A 144 4.96 6.49 16.01
N THR A 145 5.02 5.17 16.03
CA THR A 145 6.26 4.42 15.79
C THR A 145 6.68 4.55 14.33
N LEU A 146 5.75 4.34 13.38
CA LEU A 146 6.01 4.43 11.95
C LEU A 146 6.57 5.79 11.56
N SER A 147 5.99 6.87 12.07
CA SER A 147 6.43 8.24 11.76
C SER A 147 7.87 8.56 12.20
N LYS A 148 8.45 7.74 13.07
CA LYS A 148 9.80 7.90 13.61
C LYS A 148 10.82 6.92 13.02
N VAL A 149 10.38 6.03 12.14
CA VAL A 149 11.28 5.08 11.47
C VAL A 149 12.19 5.84 10.51
N ASP A 150 13.46 5.49 10.50
CA ASP A 150 14.40 6.01 9.49
C ASP A 150 13.97 5.58 8.09
N ALA A 151 13.82 6.54 7.20
CA ALA A 151 13.30 6.30 5.86
C ALA A 151 14.22 5.43 4.99
N ASN A 152 15.54 5.50 5.20
CA ASN A 152 16.48 4.66 4.47
C ASN A 152 16.42 3.21 4.96
N MET A 153 16.19 3.02 6.27
CA MET A 153 15.94 1.69 6.83
C MET A 153 14.62 1.11 6.32
N ALA A 154 13.58 1.92 6.29
CA ALA A 154 12.29 1.53 5.73
C ALA A 154 12.41 1.14 4.24
N ALA A 155 13.12 1.95 3.45
CA ALA A 155 13.37 1.65 2.05
C ALA A 155 14.18 0.35 1.85
N ALA A 156 15.18 0.12 2.68
CA ALA A 156 15.95 -1.13 2.65
C ALA A 156 15.07 -2.34 2.97
N TYR A 157 14.15 -2.22 3.93
CA TYR A 157 13.16 -3.24 4.26
C TYR A 157 12.21 -3.53 3.10
N MET A 158 11.59 -2.47 2.53
CA MET A 158 10.67 -2.59 1.39
C MET A 158 11.33 -3.30 0.21
N ASN A 159 12.56 -2.88 -0.11
CA ASN A 159 13.32 -3.47 -1.20
C ASN A 159 13.73 -4.91 -0.92
N TYR A 160 14.01 -5.26 0.33
CA TYR A 160 14.37 -6.63 0.73
C TYR A 160 13.20 -7.60 0.54
N PHE A 161 12.00 -7.23 0.95
CA PHE A 161 10.80 -8.06 0.77
C PHE A 161 10.21 -7.97 -0.63
N GLY A 162 10.56 -6.97 -1.41
CA GLY A 162 10.08 -6.78 -2.79
C GLY A 162 8.77 -6.02 -2.90
N TYR A 163 8.47 -5.13 -1.97
CA TYR A 163 7.26 -4.29 -2.04
C TYR A 163 7.43 -3.10 -2.95
N ASP A 164 6.39 -2.80 -3.71
CA ASP A 164 6.34 -1.69 -4.65
C ASP A 164 5.48 -0.54 -4.15
N GLY A 165 4.95 -0.63 -2.95
CA GLY A 165 4.16 0.41 -2.35
C GLY A 165 3.63 0.08 -0.97
N PHE A 166 3.06 1.09 -0.35
CA PHE A 166 2.38 0.97 0.93
C PHE A 166 1.09 1.79 0.91
N GLY A 167 -0.05 1.13 1.18
CA GLY A 167 -1.35 1.74 1.20
C GLY A 167 -1.96 1.81 2.59
N TYR A 168 -2.87 2.76 2.78
CA TYR A 168 -3.60 2.93 4.02
C TYR A 168 -5.10 2.99 3.76
N ASN A 169 -5.86 2.15 4.45
CA ASN A 169 -7.26 2.41 4.68
C ASN A 169 -7.37 3.37 5.87
N SER A 170 -7.16 4.67 5.60
CA SER A 170 -7.04 5.70 6.63
C SER A 170 -8.43 6.23 7.02
N GLU A 171 -9.09 5.50 7.91
CA GLU A 171 -10.43 5.82 8.39
C GLU A 171 -10.44 6.13 9.90
N TYR A 172 -9.57 7.01 10.36
CA TYR A 172 -9.44 7.30 11.78
C TYR A 172 -9.55 8.79 12.09
N TYR A 173 -10.01 9.10 13.29
CA TYR A 173 -10.01 10.45 13.85
C TYR A 173 -8.74 10.70 14.67
N GLU A 174 -8.14 11.87 14.47
CA GLU A 174 -7.00 12.34 15.26
C GLU A 174 -7.22 13.81 15.68
N THR A 175 -8.44 14.15 16.08
CA THR A 175 -8.82 15.53 16.36
C THR A 175 -8.14 16.08 17.62
N PHE A 176 -7.89 15.24 18.61
CA PHE A 176 -7.27 15.64 19.88
C PHE A 176 -5.80 16.11 19.73
N THR A 177 -5.08 15.71 18.70
CA THR A 177 -3.73 16.18 18.37
C THR A 177 -3.72 17.08 17.13
N ARG A 178 -4.86 17.38 16.56
CA ARG A 178 -5.02 18.17 15.32
C ARG A 178 -4.20 17.62 14.15
N GLY A 179 -4.19 16.30 14.02
CA GLY A 179 -3.50 15.61 12.92
C GLY A 179 -1.97 15.57 13.06
N ARG A 180 -1.42 15.74 14.25
CA ARG A 180 0.04 15.70 14.46
C ARG A 180 0.67 14.39 13.98
N ILE A 181 0.02 13.25 14.26
CA ILE A 181 0.52 11.93 13.84
C ILE A 181 0.36 11.79 12.33
N THR A 182 -0.78 12.19 11.78
CA THR A 182 -1.06 12.16 10.33
C THR A 182 -0.05 13.00 9.55
N LYS A 183 0.28 14.19 10.03
CA LYS A 183 1.35 15.03 9.43
C LYS A 183 2.71 14.35 9.47
N ALA A 184 3.06 13.72 10.60
CA ALA A 184 4.31 13.02 10.73
C ALA A 184 4.39 11.79 9.79
N ILE A 185 3.28 11.10 9.54
CA ILE A 185 3.19 10.03 8.53
C ILE A 185 3.39 10.59 7.12
N LYS A 186 2.77 11.72 6.79
CA LYS A 186 3.03 12.39 5.50
C LYS A 186 4.52 12.67 5.30
N ASP A 187 5.18 13.25 6.30
CA ASP A 187 6.60 13.56 6.23
C ASP A 187 7.47 12.29 6.09
N PHE A 188 7.08 11.22 6.78
CA PHE A 188 7.68 9.89 6.59
C PHE A 188 7.52 9.40 5.15
N HIS A 189 6.34 9.55 4.54
CA HIS A 189 6.11 9.14 3.14
C HIS A 189 6.99 9.90 2.16
N VAL A 190 7.11 11.22 2.30
CA VAL A 190 8.02 12.03 1.45
C VAL A 190 9.45 11.52 1.53
N ASN A 191 9.93 11.26 2.74
CA ASN A 191 11.28 10.74 2.95
C ASN A 191 11.46 9.31 2.42
N LEU A 192 10.44 8.46 2.61
CA LEU A 192 10.45 7.09 2.10
C LEU A 192 10.46 7.06 0.56
N ASN A 193 9.64 7.87 -0.09
CA ASN A 193 9.65 7.99 -1.55
C ASN A 193 11.02 8.42 -2.08
N ARG A 194 11.64 9.40 -1.42
CA ARG A 194 12.99 9.85 -1.78
C ARG A 194 14.03 8.73 -1.64
N ALA A 195 13.97 7.97 -0.54
CA ALA A 195 14.88 6.85 -0.28
C ALA A 195 14.63 5.66 -1.21
N MET A 196 13.37 5.43 -1.60
CA MET A 196 12.99 4.34 -2.52
C MET A 196 13.32 4.63 -3.99
N LYS A 197 13.36 5.90 -4.40
CA LYS A 197 13.56 6.28 -5.81
C LYS A 197 14.77 5.60 -6.49
N PRO A 198 15.96 5.50 -5.87
CA PRO A 198 17.07 4.78 -6.46
C PRO A 198 16.97 3.25 -6.37
N LEU A 199 16.15 2.71 -5.49
CA LEU A 199 15.99 1.26 -5.26
C LEU A 199 14.85 0.68 -6.10
N ASN A 200 13.74 1.39 -6.14
CA ASN A 200 12.53 1.01 -6.86
C ASN A 200 11.79 2.27 -7.33
N PRO A 201 12.02 2.73 -8.56
CA PRO A 201 11.45 3.99 -9.06
C PRO A 201 9.94 3.96 -9.26
N ILE A 202 9.32 2.77 -9.22
CA ILE A 202 7.86 2.61 -9.31
C ILE A 202 7.17 2.54 -7.95
N PHE A 203 7.92 2.65 -6.86
CA PHE A 203 7.37 2.62 -5.51
C PHE A 203 6.41 3.79 -5.29
N GLU A 204 5.27 3.50 -4.65
CA GLU A 204 4.21 4.47 -4.42
C GLU A 204 3.51 4.24 -3.09
N ASN A 205 3.35 5.28 -2.28
CA ASN A 205 2.43 5.25 -1.15
C ASN A 205 1.03 5.63 -1.63
N ILE A 206 0.00 5.05 -1.01
CA ILE A 206 -1.41 5.27 -1.34
C ILE A 206 -2.17 5.60 -0.07
N TRP A 207 -2.96 6.68 -0.10
CA TRP A 207 -3.76 7.16 1.02
C TRP A 207 -5.23 7.22 0.63
N TYR A 208 -6.08 6.62 1.46
CA TYR A 208 -7.52 6.59 1.23
C TYR A 208 -8.18 7.94 1.49
N ASP A 209 -9.23 8.25 0.75
CA ASP A 209 -10.08 9.44 0.89
C ASP A 209 -10.94 9.38 2.17
N GLY A 210 -10.30 9.45 3.31
CA GLY A 210 -10.91 9.35 4.63
C GLY A 210 -10.30 10.37 5.58
N THR A 211 -9.20 10.03 6.23
CA THR A 211 -8.54 10.92 7.20
C THR A 211 -7.78 12.05 6.51
N HIS A 212 -8.08 13.28 6.90
CA HIS A 212 -7.41 14.50 6.45
C HIS A 212 -6.21 14.85 7.33
N GLU A 213 -5.37 15.76 6.84
CA GLU A 213 -4.14 16.18 7.55
C GLU A 213 -4.40 16.73 8.96
N ASN A 214 -5.53 17.37 9.17
CA ASN A 214 -5.94 17.91 10.49
C ASN A 214 -6.50 16.84 11.44
N GLY A 215 -6.55 15.59 11.02
CA GLY A 215 -7.08 14.47 11.80
C GLY A 215 -8.60 14.33 11.79
N SER A 216 -9.30 15.06 10.92
CA SER A 216 -10.74 14.83 10.68
C SER A 216 -10.96 13.71 9.66
N ILE A 217 -12.14 13.11 9.68
CA ILE A 217 -12.60 12.21 8.61
C ILE A 217 -13.67 12.93 7.80
N LEU A 218 -13.50 12.95 6.49
CA LEU A 218 -14.51 13.43 5.55
C LEU A 218 -14.48 12.57 4.30
N PHE A 219 -15.34 11.57 4.26
CA PHE A 219 -15.48 10.70 3.09
C PHE A 219 -16.10 11.42 1.89
N ASP A 220 -15.86 10.90 0.70
CA ASP A 220 -16.46 11.33 -0.57
C ASP A 220 -16.18 12.78 -0.94
N ARG A 221 -15.01 13.26 -0.63
CA ARG A 221 -14.60 14.63 -0.97
C ARG A 221 -13.64 14.70 -2.14
N GLY A 222 -12.94 13.60 -2.43
CA GLY A 222 -11.85 13.62 -3.39
C GLY A 222 -10.73 14.55 -2.94
N LEU A 223 -10.03 15.16 -3.88
CA LEU A 223 -8.97 16.12 -3.57
C LEU A 223 -9.55 17.52 -3.37
N ILE A 224 -9.39 18.05 -2.18
CA ILE A 224 -9.85 19.39 -1.77
C ILE A 224 -8.76 20.13 -0.96
N ASP A 225 -8.97 21.42 -0.68
CA ASP A 225 -7.96 22.22 0.02
C ASP A 225 -7.63 21.70 1.42
N SER A 226 -8.58 21.07 2.11
CA SER A 226 -8.37 20.56 3.46
C SER A 226 -7.64 19.21 3.54
N ASN A 227 -7.49 18.49 2.42
CA ASN A 227 -6.78 17.21 2.40
C ASN A 227 -5.58 17.15 1.43
N LYS A 228 -5.44 18.11 0.52
CA LYS A 228 -4.40 18.07 -0.50
C LYS A 228 -2.98 17.92 0.06
N ASN A 229 -2.73 18.50 1.22
CA ASN A 229 -1.39 18.50 1.81
C ASN A 229 -0.92 17.09 2.25
N ILE A 230 -1.86 16.15 2.52
CA ILE A 230 -1.48 14.77 2.87
C ILE A 230 -0.83 14.04 1.68
N PHE A 231 -1.11 14.49 0.46
CA PHE A 231 -0.58 13.90 -0.76
C PHE A 231 0.78 14.49 -1.16
N GLY A 232 1.21 15.58 -0.52
CA GLY A 232 2.47 16.24 -0.79
C GLY A 232 2.34 17.34 -1.85
N GLU A 233 3.48 17.79 -2.34
CA GLU A 233 3.62 18.84 -3.35
C GLU A 233 4.52 18.34 -4.49
N ALA A 234 4.49 19.02 -5.63
CA ALA A 234 5.36 18.71 -6.75
C ALA A 234 6.84 18.66 -6.34
N GLY A 235 7.51 17.53 -6.57
CA GLY A 235 8.88 17.27 -6.15
C GLY A 235 9.03 16.82 -4.69
N SER A 236 7.94 16.74 -3.93
CA SER A 236 7.87 16.23 -2.56
C SER A 236 6.60 15.42 -2.36
N GLU A 237 6.29 14.56 -3.31
CA GLU A 237 5.12 13.71 -3.32
C GLU A 237 5.16 12.76 -2.11
N ALA A 238 4.05 12.69 -1.37
CA ALA A 238 3.90 11.81 -0.22
C ALA A 238 3.12 10.55 -0.57
N ALA A 239 1.93 10.69 -1.15
CA ALA A 239 1.06 9.58 -1.49
C ALA A 239 0.15 9.91 -2.67
N SER A 240 -0.35 8.88 -3.34
CA SER A 240 -1.44 8.99 -4.29
C SER A 240 -2.78 8.88 -3.58
N LEU A 241 -3.79 9.58 -4.11
CA LEU A 241 -5.14 9.53 -3.58
C LEU A 241 -5.87 8.27 -4.05
N PHE A 242 -6.38 7.50 -3.10
CA PHE A 242 -7.34 6.44 -3.34
C PHE A 242 -8.75 6.95 -3.01
N PHE A 243 -9.57 7.09 -4.06
CA PHE A 243 -10.94 7.59 -3.93
C PHE A 243 -11.86 6.61 -3.22
N ASN A 244 -12.85 7.14 -2.50
CA ASN A 244 -13.93 6.35 -1.98
C ASN A 244 -14.84 5.81 -3.11
N TYR A 245 -15.71 4.86 -2.80
CA TYR A 245 -16.50 4.05 -3.74
C TYR A 245 -17.59 4.80 -4.54
N ASN A 246 -17.73 6.10 -4.39
CA ASN A 246 -18.74 6.91 -5.06
C ASN A 246 -18.33 7.40 -6.47
N TRP A 247 -17.87 6.50 -7.30
CA TRP A 247 -17.36 6.79 -8.65
C TRP A 247 -18.40 7.33 -9.63
N ASN A 248 -19.67 7.20 -9.33
CA ASN A 248 -20.76 7.79 -10.11
C ASN A 248 -20.80 9.32 -10.02
N ARG A 249 -20.07 9.92 -9.09
CA ARG A 249 -19.93 11.38 -8.94
C ARG A 249 -18.81 11.92 -9.84
N THR A 250 -19.06 11.97 -11.14
CA THR A 250 -18.06 12.42 -12.13
C THR A 250 -17.53 13.83 -11.85
N TRP A 251 -18.34 14.70 -11.25
CA TRP A 251 -17.92 16.03 -10.85
C TRP A 251 -16.80 15.99 -9.78
N LEU A 252 -16.85 15.05 -8.86
CA LEU A 252 -15.83 14.86 -7.84
C LEU A 252 -14.47 14.52 -8.46
N LEU A 253 -14.46 13.61 -9.43
CA LEU A 253 -13.25 13.23 -10.15
C LEU A 253 -12.68 14.41 -10.94
N LYS A 254 -13.53 15.15 -11.67
CA LYS A 254 -13.11 16.34 -12.43
C LYS A 254 -12.50 17.39 -11.51
N ASN A 255 -13.17 17.73 -10.43
CA ASN A 255 -12.67 18.73 -9.47
C ASN A 255 -11.35 18.30 -8.84
N SER A 256 -11.18 17.01 -8.54
CA SER A 256 -9.92 16.49 -7.99
C SER A 256 -8.77 16.59 -8.99
N VAL A 257 -9.01 16.29 -10.27
CA VAL A 257 -8.01 16.44 -11.33
C VAL A 257 -7.60 17.91 -11.50
N GLU A 258 -8.58 18.83 -11.49
CA GLU A 258 -8.27 20.28 -11.57
C GLU A 258 -7.49 20.77 -10.34
N LYS A 259 -7.78 20.23 -9.16
CA LYS A 259 -7.05 20.57 -7.94
C LYS A 259 -5.63 19.99 -7.90
N ALA A 260 -5.37 18.92 -8.59
CA ALA A 260 -4.06 18.26 -8.66
C ALA A 260 -3.11 18.92 -9.67
N LYS A 261 -3.61 19.73 -10.58
CA LYS A 261 -2.82 20.56 -11.52
C LYS A 261 -2.21 21.77 -10.81
#